data_e82c3dc0137267633fa447201d1b0e62
#
_entry.id   e82c3dc0137267633fa447201d1b0e62
#
_cell.length_a   1.000
_cell.length_b   1.000
_cell.length_c   1.000
_cell.angle_alpha   90.00
_cell.angle_beta   90.00
_cell.angle_gamma   90.00
#
_symmetry.space_group_name_H-M   'P 1'
#
loop_
_entity.id
_entity.type
_entity.pdbx_description
1 polymer ?
#
loop_
_entity_poly.entity_id
_entity_poly.type
_entity_poly.pdbx_seq_one_letter_code
_entity_poly.pdbx_strand_id
1 'polypeptide(L)'
;VDGFTFLHTPGHSPDELSIHIGDTIFTGDHILPQITPHPTMRAQYPPHVKEALPLQYQNEQKFYGLSTYLQSLQTIARYGNEVSVMPAHRLLHKGNLNLINASRAIEISNHHVQRMDEIVEILDANTRSIDEITQKLFASRNLSGGILFFAYREVVAHIEFMLETEDLTIASTNRIRWNGTENYRSIALNS
;
A
#
# COMPACT_ATOMS: atom_id res chain seq x y z
N VAL A 1 -17.14 23.30 5.18
CA VAL A 1 -18.51 22.82 5.46
C VAL A 1 -18.47 22.31 6.89
N ASP A 2 -19.31 22.87 7.75
CA ASP A 2 -19.32 22.51 9.18
C ASP A 2 -19.64 21.02 9.37
N GLY A 3 -18.83 20.34 10.21
CA GLY A 3 -19.02 18.93 10.53
C GLY A 3 -18.34 17.92 9.58
N PHE A 4 -17.63 18.37 8.54
CA PHE A 4 -16.89 17.51 7.62
C PHE A 4 -15.39 17.78 7.72
N THR A 5 -14.59 16.72 7.80
CA THR A 5 -13.14 16.79 7.65
C THR A 5 -12.74 16.02 6.39
N PHE A 6 -12.03 16.69 5.49
CA PHE A 6 -11.46 16.07 4.29
C PHE A 6 -10.01 15.69 4.58
N LEU A 7 -9.71 14.41 4.42
CA LEU A 7 -8.37 13.84 4.61
C LEU A 7 -7.83 13.42 3.26
N HIS A 8 -6.70 13.95 2.85
CA HIS A 8 -5.99 13.42 1.70
C HIS A 8 -5.29 12.14 2.14
N THR A 9 -5.70 11.01 1.59
CA THR A 9 -5.23 9.66 1.93
C THR A 9 -4.68 8.93 0.69
N PRO A 10 -3.61 9.45 0.07
CA PRO A 10 -3.05 8.86 -1.13
C PRO A 10 -2.38 7.51 -0.87
N GLY A 11 -2.15 6.75 -1.93
CA GLY A 11 -1.39 5.49 -1.90
C GLY A 11 -2.08 4.35 -2.62
N HIS A 12 -3.39 4.13 -2.45
CA HIS A 12 -4.19 3.29 -3.34
C HIS A 12 -4.43 4.01 -4.68
N SER A 13 -4.82 5.26 -4.60
CA SER A 13 -4.74 6.20 -5.72
C SER A 13 -4.08 7.52 -5.25
N PRO A 14 -3.48 8.31 -6.14
CA PRO A 14 -2.75 9.52 -5.75
C PRO A 14 -3.68 10.66 -5.29
N ASP A 15 -4.92 10.64 -5.69
CA ASP A 15 -5.96 11.64 -5.46
C ASP A 15 -7.04 11.18 -4.48
N GLU A 16 -6.79 10.08 -3.75
CA GLU A 16 -7.74 9.51 -2.79
C GLU A 16 -8.04 10.49 -1.66
N LEU A 17 -9.33 10.72 -1.42
CA LEU A 17 -9.84 11.53 -0.33
C LEU A 17 -10.73 10.68 0.57
N SER A 18 -10.43 10.70 1.87
CA SER A 18 -11.36 10.20 2.89
C SER A 18 -12.16 11.36 3.50
N ILE A 19 -13.41 11.11 3.83
CA ILE A 19 -14.31 12.11 4.42
C ILE A 19 -14.76 11.64 5.79
N HIS A 20 -14.41 12.38 6.82
CA HIS A 20 -14.83 12.11 8.20
C HIS A 20 -16.03 12.96 8.57
N ILE A 21 -17.09 12.31 9.10
CA ILE A 21 -18.35 12.92 9.53
C ILE A 21 -18.83 12.23 10.82
N GLY A 22 -18.84 12.94 11.92
CA GLY A 22 -19.27 12.37 13.20
C GLY A 22 -18.43 11.17 13.62
N ASP A 23 -19.01 9.99 13.69
CA ASP A 23 -18.38 8.71 14.02
C ASP A 23 -18.08 7.83 12.80
N THR A 24 -18.07 8.40 11.59
CA THR A 24 -17.96 7.67 10.34
C THR A 24 -16.91 8.28 9.42
N ILE A 25 -16.07 7.43 8.79
CA ILE A 25 -15.12 7.82 7.74
C ILE A 25 -15.48 7.08 6.46
N PHE A 26 -15.70 7.81 5.38
CA PHE A 26 -15.82 7.28 4.02
C PHE A 26 -14.43 7.24 3.40
N THR A 27 -13.94 6.06 3.05
CA THR A 27 -12.53 5.85 2.66
C THR A 27 -12.33 5.51 1.19
N GLY A 28 -13.39 5.50 0.38
CA GLY A 28 -13.23 5.01 -0.99
C GLY A 28 -12.69 3.59 -1.02
N ASP A 29 -11.70 3.34 -1.84
CA ASP A 29 -10.99 2.06 -1.94
C ASP A 29 -9.74 1.99 -1.07
N HIS A 30 -9.46 3.03 -0.28
CA HIS A 30 -8.29 3.07 0.59
C HIS A 30 -8.32 1.98 1.67
N ILE A 31 -9.48 1.71 2.26
CA ILE A 31 -9.70 0.65 3.26
C ILE A 31 -10.91 -0.18 2.86
N LEU A 32 -10.69 -1.47 2.67
CA LEU A 32 -11.74 -2.42 2.28
C LEU A 32 -11.87 -3.55 3.30
N PRO A 33 -13.10 -4.07 3.52
CA PRO A 33 -13.27 -5.28 4.30
C PRO A 33 -12.79 -6.50 3.51
N GLN A 34 -12.23 -7.50 4.19
CA GLN A 34 -11.84 -8.82 3.68
C GLN A 34 -10.71 -8.87 2.65
N ILE A 35 -10.34 -7.76 2.04
CA ILE A 35 -9.21 -7.67 1.12
C ILE A 35 -8.31 -6.51 1.50
N THR A 36 -7.05 -6.59 1.07
CA THR A 36 -6.08 -5.50 1.17
C THR A 36 -6.05 -4.79 -0.18
N PRO A 37 -6.35 -3.48 -0.22
CA PRO A 37 -6.17 -2.70 -1.43
C PRO A 37 -4.71 -2.68 -1.88
N HIS A 38 -4.49 -2.66 -3.19
CA HIS A 38 -3.13 -2.55 -3.73
C HIS A 38 -2.61 -1.12 -3.59
N PRO A 39 -1.39 -0.93 -3.08
CA PRO A 39 -0.72 0.36 -3.19
C PRO A 39 -0.35 0.64 -4.65
N THR A 40 -0.22 1.90 -5.01
CA THR A 40 0.40 2.29 -6.26
C THR A 40 1.89 1.92 -6.25
N MET A 41 2.44 1.62 -7.43
CA MET A 41 3.88 1.70 -7.63
C MET A 41 4.31 3.17 -7.67
N ARG A 42 5.58 3.44 -7.46
CA ARG A 42 6.16 4.77 -7.68
C ARG A 42 5.89 5.24 -9.11
N ALA A 43 5.65 6.51 -9.24
CA ALA A 43 5.49 7.17 -10.53
C ALA A 43 6.46 8.33 -10.64
N GLN A 44 6.77 8.71 -11.88
CA GLN A 44 7.48 9.95 -12.19
C GLN A 44 6.61 10.75 -13.14
N TYR A 45 6.37 12.00 -12.78
CA TYR A 45 5.68 12.90 -13.70
C TYR A 45 6.57 13.25 -14.88
N PRO A 46 6.06 13.23 -16.11
CA PRO A 46 6.75 13.84 -17.24
C PRO A 46 7.09 15.30 -16.92
N PRO A 47 8.23 15.83 -17.35
CA PRO A 47 8.65 17.19 -17.01
C PRO A 47 7.58 18.26 -17.27
N HIS A 48 6.90 18.21 -18.42
CA HIS A 48 5.85 19.16 -18.77
C HIS A 48 4.61 19.09 -17.85
N VAL A 49 4.31 17.91 -17.30
CA VAL A 49 3.23 17.75 -16.28
C VAL A 49 3.69 18.34 -14.96
N LYS A 50 4.92 18.03 -14.55
CA LYS A 50 5.49 18.53 -13.30
C LYS A 50 5.55 20.05 -13.26
N GLU A 51 5.96 20.68 -14.35
CA GLU A 51 6.01 22.13 -14.48
C GLU A 51 4.61 22.80 -14.45
N ALA A 52 3.59 22.11 -14.96
CA ALA A 52 2.21 22.61 -14.96
C ALA A 52 1.51 22.48 -13.59
N LEU A 53 2.03 21.64 -12.70
CA LEU A 53 1.42 21.42 -11.37
C LEU A 53 1.84 22.52 -10.38
N PRO A 54 0.96 22.91 -9.45
CA PRO A 54 1.35 23.71 -8.28
C PRO A 54 2.49 23.05 -7.52
N LEU A 55 3.41 23.83 -6.93
CA LEU A 55 4.62 23.37 -6.26
C LEU A 55 4.38 22.23 -5.24
N GLN A 56 3.27 22.30 -4.50
CA GLN A 56 2.91 21.30 -3.49
C GLN A 56 2.63 19.91 -4.09
N TYR A 57 2.29 19.83 -5.37
CA TYR A 57 1.97 18.57 -6.09
C TYR A 57 3.11 18.10 -7.01
N GLN A 58 4.21 18.82 -7.09
CA GLN A 58 5.34 18.46 -7.97
C GLN A 58 6.20 17.31 -7.44
N ASN A 59 6.06 16.95 -6.16
CA ASN A 59 6.76 15.81 -5.57
C ASN A 59 5.86 14.57 -5.59
N GLU A 60 5.98 13.77 -6.63
CA GLU A 60 5.21 12.56 -6.86
C GLU A 60 5.36 11.51 -5.77
N GLN A 61 6.48 11.50 -5.03
CA GLN A 61 6.72 10.56 -3.92
C GLN A 61 5.75 10.76 -2.75
N LYS A 62 5.08 11.91 -2.67
CA LYS A 62 4.05 12.19 -1.66
C LYS A 62 2.68 11.60 -1.99
N PHE A 63 2.52 11.04 -3.19
CA PHE A 63 1.23 10.59 -3.69
C PHE A 63 1.23 9.13 -4.13
N TYR A 64 2.39 8.55 -4.37
CA TYR A 64 2.56 7.22 -4.91
C TYR A 64 3.44 6.35 -4.01
N GLY A 65 3.23 5.05 -4.09
CA GLY A 65 4.04 4.03 -3.42
C GLY A 65 3.49 3.54 -2.09
N LEU A 66 4.05 2.44 -1.63
CA LEU A 66 3.62 1.79 -0.39
C LEU A 66 3.88 2.66 0.85
N SER A 67 4.99 3.42 0.86
CA SER A 67 5.30 4.35 1.96
C SER A 67 4.16 5.35 2.21
N THR A 68 3.69 5.99 1.13
CA THR A 68 2.57 6.93 1.19
C THR A 68 1.27 6.26 1.64
N TYR A 69 1.01 5.03 1.14
CA TYR A 69 -0.16 4.26 1.54
C TYR A 69 -0.15 3.94 3.04
N LEU A 70 0.98 3.48 3.59
CA LEU A 70 1.13 3.18 5.01
C LEU A 70 0.92 4.42 5.89
N GLN A 71 1.45 5.58 5.51
CA GLN A 71 1.22 6.85 6.21
C GLN A 71 -0.26 7.25 6.21
N SER A 72 -0.95 7.05 5.10
CA SER A 72 -2.38 7.32 5.00
C SER A 72 -3.21 6.35 5.85
N LEU A 73 -2.86 5.06 5.88
CA LEU A 73 -3.48 4.06 6.75
C LEU A 73 -3.35 4.45 8.22
N GLN A 74 -2.18 4.92 8.66
CA GLN A 74 -1.98 5.36 10.03
C GLN A 74 -2.77 6.62 10.37
N THR A 75 -2.94 7.54 9.40
CA THR A 75 -3.81 8.71 9.58
C THR A 75 -5.23 8.27 9.92
N ILE A 76 -5.76 7.24 9.26
CA ILE A 76 -7.08 6.69 9.56
C ILE A 76 -7.08 5.89 10.87
N ALA A 77 -6.03 5.09 11.13
CA ALA A 77 -5.95 4.26 12.35
C ALA A 77 -6.05 5.08 13.65
N ARG A 78 -5.59 6.33 13.65
CA ARG A 78 -5.67 7.25 14.82
C ARG A 78 -7.09 7.53 15.30
N TYR A 79 -8.09 7.30 14.46
CA TYR A 79 -9.50 7.45 14.84
C TYR A 79 -10.01 6.30 15.74
N GLY A 80 -9.28 5.18 15.81
CA GLY A 80 -9.57 4.08 16.72
C GLY A 80 -10.80 3.25 16.36
N ASN A 81 -11.19 2.39 17.31
CA ASN A 81 -12.26 1.41 17.09
C ASN A 81 -13.67 2.02 17.09
N GLU A 82 -13.84 3.20 17.67
CA GLU A 82 -15.15 3.85 17.81
C GLU A 82 -15.64 4.49 16.51
N VAL A 83 -14.73 4.66 15.52
CA VAL A 83 -15.08 5.28 14.25
C VAL A 83 -15.28 4.22 13.18
N SER A 84 -16.49 4.19 12.63
CA SER A 84 -16.90 3.27 11.56
C SER A 84 -16.25 3.66 10.23
N VAL A 85 -15.89 2.68 9.41
CA VAL A 85 -15.39 2.90 8.06
C VAL A 85 -16.44 2.47 7.03
N MET A 86 -16.76 3.39 6.10
CA MET A 86 -17.65 3.16 4.96
C MET A 86 -16.81 3.09 3.67
N PRO A 87 -16.51 1.87 3.19
CA PRO A 87 -15.71 1.65 1.99
C PRO A 87 -16.54 1.85 0.71
N ALA A 88 -15.87 2.03 -0.44
CA ALA A 88 -16.54 2.13 -1.73
C ALA A 88 -17.24 0.83 -2.15
N HIS A 89 -16.69 -0.31 -1.76
CA HIS A 89 -17.29 -1.61 -2.06
C HIS A 89 -16.98 -2.67 -1.00
N ARG A 90 -17.59 -3.87 -1.11
CA ARG A 90 -17.51 -5.00 -0.17
C ARG A 90 -18.14 -4.78 1.21
N LEU A 91 -18.74 -3.63 1.49
CA LEU A 91 -19.55 -3.45 2.69
C LEU A 91 -20.69 -4.49 2.74
N LEU A 92 -21.40 -4.66 1.61
CA LEU A 92 -22.33 -5.77 1.41
C LEU A 92 -21.74 -6.70 0.35
N HIS A 93 -21.34 -7.92 0.73
CA HIS A 93 -20.73 -8.87 -0.17
C HIS A 93 -21.21 -10.29 0.09
N LYS A 94 -21.69 -10.97 -0.97
CA LYS A 94 -22.23 -12.35 -0.91
C LYS A 94 -23.29 -12.53 0.19
N GLY A 95 -24.16 -11.53 0.35
CA GLY A 95 -25.25 -11.55 1.34
C GLY A 95 -24.83 -11.21 2.78
N ASN A 96 -23.55 -10.93 3.04
CA ASN A 96 -23.06 -10.56 4.36
C ASN A 96 -22.75 -9.07 4.43
N LEU A 97 -23.11 -8.45 5.56
CA LEU A 97 -22.70 -7.08 5.90
C LEU A 97 -21.36 -7.13 6.63
N ASN A 98 -20.33 -6.52 6.05
CA ASN A 98 -18.97 -6.55 6.54
C ASN A 98 -18.60 -5.20 7.17
N LEU A 99 -19.13 -4.93 8.37
CA LEU A 99 -18.82 -3.72 9.11
C LEU A 99 -17.34 -3.74 9.54
N ILE A 100 -16.67 -2.62 9.34
CA ILE A 100 -15.30 -2.37 9.75
C ILE A 100 -15.20 -1.01 10.42
N ASN A 101 -14.16 -0.81 11.20
CA ASN A 101 -13.84 0.46 11.83
C ASN A 101 -12.41 0.90 11.46
N ALA A 102 -11.96 2.03 11.97
CA ALA A 102 -10.66 2.61 11.61
C ALA A 102 -9.46 1.70 11.98
N SER A 103 -9.60 0.77 12.92
CA SER A 103 -8.53 -0.19 13.23
C SER A 103 -8.25 -1.19 12.11
N ARG A 104 -9.16 -1.35 11.13
CA ARG A 104 -8.89 -2.14 9.92
C ARG A 104 -7.64 -1.65 9.18
N ALA A 105 -7.31 -0.36 9.28
CA ALA A 105 -6.08 0.21 8.73
C ALA A 105 -4.82 -0.47 9.31
N ILE A 106 -4.82 -0.81 10.62
CA ILE A 106 -3.71 -1.52 11.27
C ILE A 106 -3.56 -2.93 10.72
N GLU A 107 -4.68 -3.63 10.49
CA GLU A 107 -4.65 -4.98 9.93
C GLU A 107 -4.08 -4.97 8.50
N ILE A 108 -4.43 -3.95 7.70
CA ILE A 108 -3.88 -3.77 6.35
C ILE A 108 -2.39 -3.48 6.41
N SER A 109 -1.93 -2.60 7.32
CA SER A 109 -0.49 -2.33 7.51
C SER A 109 0.28 -3.60 7.90
N ASN A 110 -0.25 -4.39 8.83
CA ASN A 110 0.35 -5.66 9.23
C ASN A 110 0.41 -6.68 8.06
N HIS A 111 -0.60 -6.70 7.20
CA HIS A 111 -0.57 -7.53 6.00
C HIS A 111 0.57 -7.14 5.05
N HIS A 112 0.83 -5.85 4.88
CA HIS A 112 1.98 -5.39 4.08
C HIS A 112 3.32 -5.76 4.72
N VAL A 113 3.45 -5.68 6.05
CA VAL A 113 4.65 -6.17 6.77
C VAL A 113 4.83 -7.66 6.54
N GLN A 114 3.79 -8.46 6.72
CA GLN A 114 3.85 -9.91 6.44
C GLN A 114 4.28 -10.20 5.00
N ARG A 115 3.79 -9.42 4.02
CA ARG A 115 4.20 -9.58 2.62
C ARG A 115 5.70 -9.29 2.42
N MET A 116 6.26 -8.32 3.12
CA MET A 116 7.71 -8.04 3.10
C MET A 116 8.51 -9.17 3.76
N ASP A 117 8.00 -9.76 4.84
CA ASP A 117 8.60 -10.94 5.47
C ASP A 117 8.69 -12.12 4.49
N GLU A 118 7.61 -12.40 3.78
CA GLU A 118 7.57 -13.44 2.75
C GLU A 118 8.58 -13.18 1.62
N ILE A 119 8.78 -11.91 1.23
CA ILE A 119 9.80 -11.52 0.24
C ILE A 119 11.22 -11.78 0.79
N VAL A 120 11.48 -11.45 2.05
CA VAL A 120 12.77 -11.73 2.72
C VAL A 120 13.03 -13.24 2.74
N GLU A 121 12.07 -14.06 3.13
CA GLU A 121 12.17 -15.52 3.14
C GLU A 121 12.47 -16.09 1.73
N ILE A 122 11.84 -15.53 0.70
CA ILE A 122 12.09 -15.93 -0.69
C ILE A 122 13.51 -15.58 -1.15
N LEU A 123 14.01 -14.42 -0.74
CA LEU A 123 15.36 -13.96 -1.08
C LEU A 123 16.42 -14.78 -0.34
N ASP A 124 16.24 -14.98 0.98
CA ASP A 124 17.22 -15.64 1.85
C ASP A 124 18.65 -15.10 1.55
N ALA A 125 19.64 -15.96 1.32
CA ALA A 125 20.99 -15.58 0.91
C ALA A 125 21.16 -15.41 -0.62
N ASN A 126 20.09 -15.48 -1.38
CA ASN A 126 20.14 -15.49 -2.85
C ASN A 126 19.75 -14.14 -3.45
N THR A 127 20.21 -13.90 -4.67
CA THR A 127 19.67 -12.82 -5.52
C THR A 127 18.56 -13.37 -6.41
N ARG A 128 17.47 -12.61 -6.59
CA ARG A 128 16.34 -13.00 -7.45
C ARG A 128 15.85 -11.83 -8.28
N SER A 129 15.24 -12.15 -9.42
CA SER A 129 14.46 -11.17 -10.18
C SER A 129 13.09 -10.95 -9.54
N ILE A 130 12.44 -9.84 -9.89
CA ILE A 130 11.06 -9.56 -9.47
C ILE A 130 10.10 -10.65 -9.94
N ASP A 131 10.31 -11.17 -11.17
CA ASP A 131 9.51 -12.28 -11.71
C ASP A 131 9.64 -13.55 -10.85
N GLU A 132 10.89 -13.93 -10.49
CA GLU A 132 11.14 -15.09 -9.63
C GLU A 132 10.51 -14.92 -8.24
N ILE A 133 10.56 -13.71 -7.66
CA ILE A 133 9.91 -13.39 -6.38
C ILE A 133 8.40 -13.53 -6.53
N THR A 134 7.81 -12.92 -7.56
CA THR A 134 6.37 -12.97 -7.82
C THR A 134 5.88 -14.41 -8.00
N GLN A 135 6.58 -15.23 -8.78
CA GLN A 135 6.22 -16.62 -9.00
C GLN A 135 6.26 -17.45 -7.71
N LYS A 136 7.28 -17.22 -6.86
CA LYS A 136 7.40 -17.94 -5.58
C LYS A 136 6.35 -17.49 -4.57
N LEU A 137 6.13 -16.18 -4.45
CA LEU A 137 5.19 -15.58 -3.51
C LEU A 137 3.74 -16.04 -3.76
N PHE A 138 3.38 -16.22 -5.01
CA PHE A 138 2.05 -16.64 -5.43
C PHE A 138 2.00 -18.07 -6.01
N ALA A 139 2.96 -18.92 -5.66
CA ALA A 139 3.08 -20.28 -6.20
C ALA A 139 1.82 -21.15 -5.99
N SER A 140 1.06 -20.91 -4.91
CA SER A 140 -0.18 -21.62 -4.61
C SER A 140 -1.38 -21.14 -5.44
N ARG A 141 -1.24 -20.04 -6.20
CA ARG A 141 -2.30 -19.43 -6.99
C ARG A 141 -2.01 -19.64 -8.48
N ASN A 142 -3.01 -20.05 -9.25
CA ASN A 142 -2.89 -20.12 -10.70
C ASN A 142 -3.03 -18.72 -11.30
N LEU A 143 -1.91 -17.95 -11.32
CA LEU A 143 -1.91 -16.59 -11.83
C LEU A 143 -1.80 -16.58 -13.35
N SER A 144 -2.77 -15.93 -14.02
CA SER A 144 -2.74 -15.71 -15.47
C SER A 144 -3.35 -14.36 -15.83
N GLY A 145 -2.97 -13.82 -16.97
CA GLY A 145 -3.55 -12.58 -17.51
C GLY A 145 -3.47 -11.40 -16.53
N GLY A 146 -4.57 -10.70 -16.32
CA GLY A 146 -4.65 -9.52 -15.46
C GLY A 146 -4.31 -9.79 -14.00
N ILE A 147 -4.59 -10.99 -13.47
CA ILE A 147 -4.28 -11.34 -12.08
C ILE A 147 -2.75 -11.39 -11.86
N LEU A 148 -2.00 -11.95 -12.81
CA LEU A 148 -0.54 -11.95 -12.77
C LEU A 148 0.02 -10.52 -12.80
N PHE A 149 -0.56 -9.65 -13.62
CA PHE A 149 -0.16 -8.25 -13.70
C PHE A 149 -0.34 -7.51 -12.36
N PHE A 150 -1.47 -7.70 -11.69
CA PHE A 150 -1.71 -7.11 -10.36
C PHE A 150 -0.78 -7.67 -9.30
N ALA A 151 -0.54 -8.99 -9.30
CA ALA A 151 0.42 -9.63 -8.39
C ALA A 151 1.84 -9.09 -8.58
N TYR A 152 2.27 -8.90 -9.81
CA TYR A 152 3.57 -8.30 -10.13
C TYR A 152 3.67 -6.86 -9.60
N ARG A 153 2.66 -6.04 -9.82
CA ARG A 153 2.63 -4.65 -9.32
C ARG A 153 2.67 -4.58 -7.79
N GLU A 154 1.98 -5.50 -7.12
CA GLU A 154 2.03 -5.63 -5.66
C GLU A 154 3.47 -5.88 -5.19
N VAL A 155 4.17 -6.84 -5.80
CA VAL A 155 5.56 -7.16 -5.46
C VAL A 155 6.48 -5.97 -5.73
N VAL A 156 6.32 -5.28 -6.87
CA VAL A 156 7.10 -4.08 -7.20
C VAL A 156 6.94 -3.01 -6.13
N ALA A 157 5.73 -2.70 -5.70
CA ALA A 157 5.48 -1.67 -4.69
C ALA A 157 6.15 -1.99 -3.34
N HIS A 158 6.16 -3.28 -2.93
CA HIS A 158 6.86 -3.71 -1.72
C HIS A 158 8.38 -3.64 -1.86
N ILE A 159 8.92 -4.07 -3.01
CA ILE A 159 10.36 -3.98 -3.29
C ILE A 159 10.81 -2.52 -3.32
N GLU A 160 10.06 -1.63 -3.95
CA GLU A 160 10.35 -0.19 -3.97
C GLU A 160 10.43 0.38 -2.55
N PHE A 161 9.50 0.01 -1.67
CA PHE A 161 9.53 0.42 -0.27
C PHE A 161 10.73 -0.16 0.49
N MET A 162 11.05 -1.46 0.30
CA MET A 162 12.18 -2.10 0.96
C MET A 162 13.54 -1.61 0.43
N LEU A 163 13.61 -1.08 -0.79
CA LEU A 163 14.77 -0.35 -1.30
C LEU A 163 14.92 1.03 -0.64
N GLU A 164 13.80 1.72 -0.36
CA GLU A 164 13.81 3.00 0.38
C GLU A 164 14.29 2.84 1.81
N THR A 165 13.90 1.75 2.45
CA THR A 165 14.27 1.45 3.84
C THR A 165 15.65 0.79 3.96
N GLU A 166 16.37 0.66 2.83
CA GLU A 166 17.69 0.06 2.74
C GLU A 166 17.75 -1.43 3.15
N ASP A 167 16.60 -2.10 3.20
CA ASP A 167 16.53 -3.54 3.48
C ASP A 167 16.90 -4.39 2.26
N LEU A 168 16.73 -3.82 1.07
CA LEU A 168 17.11 -4.45 -0.20
C LEU A 168 18.13 -3.60 -0.96
N THR A 169 18.90 -4.26 -1.83
CA THR A 169 19.76 -3.62 -2.84
C THR A 169 19.58 -4.26 -4.20
N ILE A 170 19.84 -3.48 -5.24
CA ILE A 170 19.96 -3.98 -6.61
C ILE A 170 21.37 -4.56 -6.76
N ALA A 171 21.50 -5.87 -6.77
CA ALA A 171 22.79 -6.57 -6.83
C ALA A 171 23.40 -6.58 -8.25
N SER A 172 22.55 -6.63 -9.28
CA SER A 172 22.91 -6.52 -10.70
C SER A 172 21.67 -6.20 -11.52
N THR A 173 21.81 -6.09 -12.84
CA THR A 173 20.65 -5.87 -13.72
C THR A 173 19.55 -6.88 -13.41
N ASN A 174 18.39 -6.37 -13.00
CA ASN A 174 17.17 -7.14 -12.67
C ASN A 174 17.35 -8.19 -11.55
N ARG A 175 18.30 -7.99 -10.62
CA ARG A 175 18.51 -8.88 -9.46
C ARG A 175 18.46 -8.09 -8.15
N ILE A 176 17.62 -8.52 -7.22
CA ILE A 176 17.43 -7.97 -5.90
C ILE A 176 18.10 -8.85 -4.87
N ARG A 177 18.71 -8.24 -3.86
CA ARG A 177 19.33 -8.91 -2.71
C ARG A 177 18.84 -8.30 -1.41
N TRP A 178 18.61 -9.15 -0.42
CA TRP A 178 18.36 -8.72 0.95
C TRP A 178 19.66 -8.35 1.66
N ASN A 179 19.64 -7.27 2.44
CA ASN A 179 20.80 -6.72 3.15
C ASN A 179 20.98 -7.29 4.57
N GLY A 180 20.06 -8.15 5.04
CA GLY A 180 20.07 -8.66 6.41
C GLY A 180 19.47 -7.72 7.44
N THR A 181 18.73 -6.70 7.02
CA THR A 181 18.04 -5.72 7.89
C THR A 181 16.52 -5.84 7.74
N GLU A 182 15.78 -5.32 8.73
CA GLU A 182 14.32 -5.33 8.78
C GLU A 182 13.77 -3.95 9.15
N ASN A 183 14.39 -2.88 8.63
CA ASN A 183 13.99 -1.48 8.88
C ASN A 183 12.53 -1.23 8.46
N TYR A 184 12.08 -1.91 7.39
CA TYR A 184 10.69 -1.82 6.89
C TYR A 184 9.66 -2.06 7.99
N ARG A 185 9.92 -2.94 8.98
CA ARG A 185 8.95 -3.24 10.06
C ARG A 185 8.69 -2.01 10.91
N SER A 186 9.76 -1.36 11.39
CA SER A 186 9.63 -0.19 12.25
C SER A 186 9.03 1.00 11.49
N ILE A 187 9.42 1.19 10.24
CA ILE A 187 8.92 2.29 9.41
C ILE A 187 7.45 2.06 9.05
N ALA A 188 7.06 0.84 8.62
CA ALA A 188 5.68 0.53 8.27
C ALA A 188 4.68 0.65 9.45
N LEU A 189 5.14 0.41 10.68
CA LEU A 189 4.28 0.41 11.87
C LEU A 189 4.30 1.72 12.66
N ASN A 190 5.28 2.62 12.40
CA ASN A 190 5.45 3.88 13.13
C ASN A 190 5.41 5.12 12.21
N SER A 191 5.05 4.97 10.93
CA SER A 191 5.00 6.07 9.93
C SER A 191 3.92 7.10 10.24
#